data_2d98ce917db304a99e75947dba5401b0
#
_entry.id   2d98ce917db304a99e75947dba5401b0
#
_cell.length_a   1.000
_cell.length_b   1.000
_cell.length_c   1.000
_cell.angle_alpha   90.00
_cell.angle_beta   90.00
_cell.angle_gamma   90.00
#
_symmetry.space_group_name_H-M   'P 1'
#
loop_
_entity.id
_entity.type
_entity.pdbx_description
1 polymer ?
#
loop_
_entity_poly.entity_id
_entity_poly.type
_entity_poly.pdbx_seq_one_letter_code
_entity_poly.pdbx_strand_id
1 'polypeptide(L)'
;GGLGVREEQFLTYVNGELAPNIRLKEQIVTYLRRYRPDIVFTMDPSFYYYKNVGFVNHSDHRAIGEATLDACYPLARDLLSFPENMKAGLKPHKVKEILLHSFVPENANFYVDVTDSFNIKIKALSLHKSQVPDLQKVAQRIGDRAEAAGRLAGCRYAEAFVRLHLPE
;
A
#
# COMPACT_ATOMS: atom_id res chain seq x y z
N GLY A 1 -2.66 -12.07 -14.20
CA GLY A 1 -2.75 -10.69 -14.69
C GLY A 1 -1.40 -10.16 -15.17
N GLY A 2 -1.40 -9.07 -15.98
CA GLY A 2 -0.19 -8.51 -16.60
C GLY A 2 0.84 -7.91 -15.63
N LEU A 3 0.50 -7.77 -14.34
CA LEU A 3 1.37 -7.26 -13.28
C LEU A 3 1.96 -8.37 -12.38
N GLY A 4 1.73 -9.65 -12.69
CA GLY A 4 2.27 -10.76 -11.89
C GLY A 4 1.48 -11.05 -10.61
N VAL A 5 0.33 -10.38 -10.37
CA VAL A 5 -0.55 -10.66 -9.25
C VAL A 5 -1.12 -12.07 -9.38
N ARG A 6 -1.01 -12.88 -8.33
CA ARG A 6 -1.47 -14.29 -8.31
C ARG A 6 -2.92 -14.41 -7.85
N GLU A 7 -3.32 -13.58 -6.90
CA GLU A 7 -4.65 -13.62 -6.30
C GLU A 7 -5.11 -12.21 -5.95
N GLU A 8 -6.39 -11.93 -6.14
CA GLU A 8 -7.04 -10.67 -5.81
C GLU A 8 -8.25 -10.95 -4.93
N GLN A 9 -8.41 -10.14 -3.87
CA GLN A 9 -9.56 -10.19 -2.97
C GLN A 9 -10.19 -8.80 -2.87
N PHE A 10 -11.48 -8.72 -3.17
CA PHE A 10 -12.23 -7.47 -3.09
C PHE A 10 -13.00 -7.39 -1.78
N LEU A 11 -12.72 -6.34 -0.99
CA LEU A 11 -13.51 -6.00 0.17
C LEU A 11 -14.63 -5.04 -0.27
N THR A 12 -15.88 -5.34 0.12
CA THR A 12 -17.08 -4.61 -0.31
C THR A 12 -17.32 -3.38 0.57
N TYR A 13 -16.38 -2.41 0.53
CA TYR A 13 -16.56 -1.12 1.18
C TYR A 13 -16.96 -0.06 0.16
N VAL A 14 -17.81 0.87 0.59
CA VAL A 14 -18.19 2.03 -0.22
C VAL A 14 -17.04 3.04 -0.22
N ASN A 15 -16.73 3.61 -1.38
CA ASN A 15 -15.68 4.61 -1.50
C ASN A 15 -16.00 5.86 -0.67
N GLY A 16 -15.04 6.32 0.13
CA GLY A 16 -15.19 7.44 1.05
C GLY A 16 -15.70 7.07 2.45
N GLU A 17 -16.13 5.82 2.67
CA GLU A 17 -16.72 5.36 3.94
C GLU A 17 -15.81 4.40 4.73
N LEU A 18 -14.60 4.14 4.24
CA LEU A 18 -13.70 3.24 4.92
C LEU A 18 -13.23 3.84 6.26
N ALA A 19 -13.40 3.09 7.33
CA ALA A 19 -12.94 3.48 8.67
C ALA A 19 -11.96 2.42 9.21
N PRO A 20 -10.92 2.79 9.98
CA PRO A 20 -9.94 1.87 10.54
C PRO A 20 -10.51 1.16 11.78
N ASN A 21 -11.72 0.61 11.65
CA ASN A 21 -12.43 -0.07 12.72
C ASN A 21 -11.97 -1.54 12.89
N ILE A 22 -12.44 -2.16 13.96
CA ILE A 22 -12.03 -3.52 14.32
C ILE A 22 -12.39 -4.56 13.25
N ARG A 23 -13.50 -4.37 12.53
CA ARG A 23 -13.92 -5.25 11.44
C ARG A 23 -12.94 -5.24 10.27
N LEU A 24 -12.48 -4.06 9.84
CA LEU A 24 -11.47 -3.93 8.79
C LEU A 24 -10.15 -4.56 9.23
N LYS A 25 -9.72 -4.29 10.47
CA LYS A 25 -8.48 -4.86 11.05
C LYS A 25 -8.55 -6.39 11.10
N GLU A 26 -9.68 -6.96 11.51
CA GLU A 26 -9.90 -8.42 11.52
C GLU A 26 -9.81 -9.04 10.12
N GLN A 27 -10.40 -8.42 9.11
CA GLN A 27 -10.31 -8.89 7.73
C GLN A 27 -8.85 -8.89 7.25
N ILE A 28 -8.11 -7.81 7.51
CA ILE A 28 -6.69 -7.73 7.15
C ILE A 28 -5.88 -8.81 7.89
N VAL A 29 -6.08 -8.96 9.21
CA VAL A 29 -5.41 -10.01 10.01
C VAL A 29 -5.70 -11.40 9.46
N THR A 30 -6.94 -11.66 9.04
CA THR A 30 -7.33 -12.93 8.43
C THR A 30 -6.49 -13.22 7.19
N TYR A 31 -6.29 -12.24 6.32
CA TYR A 31 -5.43 -12.39 5.13
C TYR A 31 -3.95 -12.51 5.50
N LEU A 32 -3.44 -11.72 6.45
CA LEU A 32 -2.07 -11.81 6.91
C LEU A 32 -1.75 -13.20 7.48
N ARG A 33 -2.65 -13.77 8.27
CA ARG A 33 -2.48 -15.12 8.83
C ARG A 33 -2.62 -16.22 7.78
N ARG A 34 -3.45 -16.00 6.76
CA ARG A 34 -3.67 -16.94 5.65
C ARG A 34 -2.49 -16.98 4.69
N TYR A 35 -2.07 -15.83 4.19
CA TYR A 35 -1.04 -15.73 3.16
C TYR A 35 0.38 -15.62 3.70
N ARG A 36 0.53 -15.27 4.97
CA ARG A 36 1.81 -15.18 5.70
C ARG A 36 2.87 -14.36 4.96
N PRO A 37 2.59 -13.12 4.53
CA PRO A 37 3.55 -12.32 3.79
C PRO A 37 4.71 -11.86 4.68
N ASP A 38 5.92 -11.85 4.14
CA ASP A 38 7.06 -11.21 4.79
C ASP A 38 6.98 -9.69 4.70
N ILE A 39 6.48 -9.16 3.58
CA ILE A 39 6.39 -7.73 3.27
C ILE A 39 4.94 -7.36 2.96
N VAL A 40 4.48 -6.26 3.52
CA VAL A 40 3.14 -5.70 3.27
C VAL A 40 3.28 -4.29 2.70
N PHE A 41 2.58 -4.02 1.60
CA PHE A 41 2.46 -2.67 1.03
C PHE A 41 1.13 -2.04 1.46
N THR A 42 1.16 -0.77 1.85
CA THR A 42 -0.06 -0.01 2.14
C THR A 42 0.15 1.49 1.91
N MET A 43 -0.90 2.27 2.16
CA MET A 43 -0.82 3.72 2.09
C MET A 43 -0.22 4.29 3.37
N ASP A 44 0.47 5.43 3.27
CA ASP A 44 0.96 6.15 4.44
C ASP A 44 -0.18 6.91 5.12
N PRO A 45 -0.57 6.57 6.36
CA PRO A 45 -1.64 7.26 7.09
C PRO A 45 -1.14 8.46 7.89
N SER A 46 0.17 8.70 7.95
CA SER A 46 0.80 9.66 8.89
C SER A 46 0.50 11.12 8.61
N PHE A 47 -0.11 11.44 7.47
CA PHE A 47 -0.40 12.81 7.07
C PHE A 47 -1.82 12.98 6.54
N TYR A 48 -2.38 14.18 6.73
CA TYR A 48 -3.67 14.59 6.15
C TYR A 48 -3.48 15.32 4.82
N TYR A 49 -2.45 16.16 4.72
CA TYR A 49 -2.15 16.92 3.52
C TYR A 49 -0.66 17.28 3.44
N TYR A 50 -0.18 17.52 2.24
CA TYR A 50 1.10 18.14 1.97
C TYR A 50 0.89 19.54 1.44
N LYS A 51 1.16 20.56 2.27
CA LYS A 51 0.94 21.98 1.96
C LYS A 51 1.68 22.43 0.69
N ASN A 52 2.94 22.00 0.55
CA ASN A 52 3.82 22.48 -0.53
C ASN A 52 3.41 21.98 -1.92
N VAL A 53 2.66 20.88 -1.99
CA VAL A 53 2.21 20.29 -3.26
C VAL A 53 0.69 20.33 -3.44
N GLY A 54 -0.04 20.95 -2.50
CA GLY A 54 -1.49 21.07 -2.56
C GLY A 54 -2.20 19.72 -2.58
N PHE A 55 -1.65 18.69 -1.93
CA PHE A 55 -2.19 17.34 -1.92
C PHE A 55 -2.90 17.05 -0.60
N VAL A 56 -4.15 16.56 -0.69
CA VAL A 56 -4.92 16.06 0.45
C VAL A 56 -4.95 14.54 0.37
N ASN A 57 -4.54 13.87 1.44
CA ASN A 57 -4.58 12.41 1.52
C ASN A 57 -6.02 11.92 1.69
N HIS A 58 -6.48 11.06 0.80
CA HIS A 58 -7.85 10.54 0.80
C HIS A 58 -8.16 9.82 2.13
N SER A 59 -9.38 9.97 2.65
CA SER A 59 -9.80 9.34 3.91
C SER A 59 -9.58 7.83 3.89
N ASP A 60 -9.94 7.16 2.78
CA ASP A 60 -9.78 5.71 2.66
C ASP A 60 -8.31 5.28 2.60
N HIS A 61 -7.42 6.12 2.03
CA HIS A 61 -5.98 5.85 2.06
C HIS A 61 -5.43 5.88 3.49
N ARG A 62 -5.85 6.87 4.29
CA ARG A 62 -5.47 6.93 5.71
C ARG A 62 -6.04 5.76 6.48
N ALA A 63 -7.33 5.46 6.26
CA ALA A 63 -8.02 4.38 6.96
C ALA A 63 -7.41 3.01 6.69
N ILE A 64 -7.11 2.68 5.41
CA ILE A 64 -6.47 1.39 5.08
C ILE A 64 -5.02 1.34 5.59
N GLY A 65 -4.29 2.45 5.53
CA GLY A 65 -2.93 2.56 6.05
C GLY A 65 -2.88 2.28 7.55
N GLU A 66 -3.71 2.99 8.34
CA GLU A 66 -3.83 2.81 9.78
C GLU A 66 -4.26 1.39 10.15
N ALA A 67 -5.34 0.89 9.53
CA ALA A 67 -5.83 -0.47 9.80
C ALA A 67 -4.79 -1.55 9.46
N THR A 68 -3.98 -1.35 8.40
CA THR A 68 -2.94 -2.29 8.01
C THR A 68 -1.76 -2.27 8.97
N LEU A 69 -1.33 -1.09 9.45
CA LEU A 69 -0.30 -0.98 10.48
C LEU A 69 -0.70 -1.74 11.74
N ASP A 70 -1.89 -1.47 12.27
CA ASP A 70 -2.42 -2.15 13.45
C ASP A 70 -2.58 -3.67 13.22
N ALA A 71 -3.02 -4.06 12.03
CA ALA A 71 -3.15 -5.47 11.67
C ALA A 71 -1.79 -6.19 11.64
N CYS A 72 -0.75 -5.56 11.07
CA CYS A 72 0.59 -6.14 11.03
C CYS A 72 1.23 -6.19 12.44
N TYR A 73 1.00 -5.14 13.24
CA TYR A 73 1.52 -5.03 14.60
C TYR A 73 0.58 -4.23 15.51
N PRO A 74 0.04 -4.87 16.59
CA PRO A 74 0.38 -6.20 17.08
C PRO A 74 -0.56 -7.33 16.61
N LEU A 75 -1.70 -7.03 15.97
CA LEU A 75 -2.88 -7.90 15.91
C LEU A 75 -2.65 -9.26 15.21
N ALA A 76 -1.89 -9.31 14.10
CA ALA A 76 -1.67 -10.58 13.39
C ALA A 76 -0.78 -11.55 14.16
N ARG A 77 0.10 -11.05 15.02
CA ARG A 77 1.05 -11.86 15.81
C ARG A 77 0.52 -12.26 17.18
N ASP A 78 -0.52 -11.58 17.66
CA ASP A 78 -1.11 -11.85 18.97
C ASP A 78 -2.06 -13.05 18.93
N LEU A 79 -1.90 -13.97 19.88
CA LEU A 79 -2.72 -15.17 20.00
C LEU A 79 -4.16 -14.88 20.42
N LEU A 80 -4.37 -13.83 21.21
CA LEU A 80 -5.67 -13.51 21.79
C LEU A 80 -6.53 -12.67 20.85
N SER A 81 -5.90 -12.00 19.88
CA SER A 81 -6.62 -11.21 18.88
C SER A 81 -7.34 -12.13 17.89
N PHE A 82 -8.63 -11.87 17.71
CA PHE A 82 -9.49 -12.58 16.76
C PHE A 82 -9.49 -14.11 16.94
N PRO A 83 -10.04 -14.63 18.04
CA PRO A 83 -10.03 -16.06 18.35
C PRO A 83 -10.71 -16.94 17.29
N GLU A 84 -11.65 -16.39 16.50
CA GLU A 84 -12.29 -17.11 15.41
C GLU A 84 -11.29 -17.48 14.28
N ASN A 85 -10.29 -16.64 14.06
CA ASN A 85 -9.18 -17.00 13.15
C ASN A 85 -8.44 -18.24 13.64
N MET A 86 -8.18 -18.33 14.95
CA MET A 86 -7.51 -19.49 15.54
C MET A 86 -8.35 -20.75 15.42
N LYS A 87 -9.67 -20.67 15.68
CA LYS A 87 -10.62 -21.78 15.47
C LYS A 87 -10.64 -22.26 14.02
N ALA A 88 -10.46 -21.33 13.06
CA ALA A 88 -10.35 -21.64 11.64
C ALA A 88 -8.95 -22.14 11.22
N GLY A 89 -8.03 -22.37 12.16
CA GLY A 89 -6.67 -22.86 11.91
C GLY A 89 -5.67 -21.80 11.42
N LEU A 90 -6.04 -20.52 11.42
CA LEU A 90 -5.19 -19.41 10.99
C LEU A 90 -4.30 -18.99 12.17
N LYS A 91 -3.10 -19.52 12.22
CA LYS A 91 -2.12 -19.25 13.28
C LYS A 91 -1.56 -17.83 13.18
N PRO A 92 -1.10 -17.24 14.30
CA PRO A 92 -0.39 -15.96 14.32
C PRO A 92 0.73 -15.89 13.29
N HIS A 93 0.92 -14.69 12.75
CA HIS A 93 1.94 -14.42 11.75
C HIS A 93 2.66 -13.11 12.07
N LYS A 94 3.98 -13.11 11.91
CA LYS A 94 4.83 -11.93 12.04
C LYS A 94 5.21 -11.43 10.64
N VAL A 95 4.64 -10.31 10.23
CA VAL A 95 5.12 -9.54 9.07
C VAL A 95 6.49 -8.97 9.45
N LYS A 96 7.46 -9.02 8.54
CA LYS A 96 8.82 -8.50 8.79
C LYS A 96 8.93 -7.02 8.45
N GLU A 97 8.31 -6.61 7.36
CA GLU A 97 8.44 -5.26 6.82
C GLU A 97 7.11 -4.70 6.32
N ILE A 98 6.94 -3.40 6.50
CA ILE A 98 5.84 -2.65 5.88
C ILE A 98 6.44 -1.57 4.99
N LEU A 99 5.94 -1.49 3.76
CA LEU A 99 6.27 -0.44 2.80
C LEU A 99 5.08 0.49 2.65
N LEU A 100 5.21 1.71 3.15
CA LEU A 100 4.21 2.76 3.03
C LEU A 100 4.49 3.56 1.77
N HIS A 101 3.51 3.66 0.87
CA HIS A 101 3.66 4.42 -0.37
C HIS A 101 3.88 5.91 -0.08
N SER A 102 5.00 6.46 -0.52
CA SER A 102 5.30 7.88 -0.36
C SER A 102 4.92 8.68 -1.62
N PHE A 103 4.04 9.68 -1.44
CA PHE A 103 3.67 10.61 -2.52
C PHE A 103 4.72 11.71 -2.74
N VAL A 104 5.59 11.93 -1.76
CA VAL A 104 6.69 12.90 -1.80
C VAL A 104 7.99 12.09 -1.67
N PRO A 105 8.74 11.90 -2.78
CA PRO A 105 9.91 11.02 -2.78
C PRO A 105 10.97 11.38 -1.72
N GLU A 106 11.11 12.66 -1.38
CA GLU A 106 12.07 13.16 -0.39
C GLU A 106 11.76 12.70 1.05
N ASN A 107 10.50 12.28 1.31
CA ASN A 107 10.10 11.75 2.61
C ASN A 107 10.32 10.24 2.73
N ALA A 108 10.77 9.60 1.65
CA ALA A 108 11.01 8.16 1.61
C ALA A 108 12.41 7.80 2.12
N ASN A 109 12.55 6.57 2.59
CA ASN A 109 13.82 5.98 2.99
C ASN A 109 14.15 4.70 2.21
N PHE A 110 13.29 4.33 1.26
CA PHE A 110 13.45 3.13 0.44
C PHE A 110 12.90 3.37 -0.97
N TYR A 111 13.67 2.98 -1.97
CA TYR A 111 13.33 3.17 -3.39
C TYR A 111 13.45 1.85 -4.13
N VAL A 112 12.50 1.60 -5.03
CA VAL A 112 12.51 0.44 -5.91
C VAL A 112 12.70 0.93 -7.34
N ASP A 113 13.76 0.50 -8.01
CA ASP A 113 13.96 0.75 -9.44
C ASP A 113 12.86 0.05 -10.24
N VAL A 114 12.09 0.84 -10.98
CA VAL A 114 11.00 0.37 -11.84
C VAL A 114 11.24 0.75 -13.30
N THR A 115 12.47 1.08 -13.68
CA THR A 115 12.81 1.57 -15.01
C THR A 115 12.30 0.63 -16.09
N ASP A 116 12.56 -0.67 -15.97
CA ASP A 116 12.17 -1.67 -16.96
C ASP A 116 10.67 -1.99 -16.96
N SER A 117 10.00 -1.79 -15.82
CA SER A 117 8.58 -2.11 -15.65
C SER A 117 7.64 -0.89 -15.75
N PHE A 118 8.19 0.33 -15.85
CA PHE A 118 7.41 1.55 -15.85
C PHE A 118 6.34 1.60 -16.96
N ASN A 119 6.69 1.15 -18.17
CA ASN A 119 5.74 1.10 -19.28
C ASN A 119 4.58 0.13 -19.03
N ILE A 120 4.81 -0.96 -18.30
CA ILE A 120 3.78 -1.93 -17.92
C ILE A 120 2.79 -1.26 -16.96
N LYS A 121 3.28 -0.46 -15.99
CA LYS A 121 2.45 0.34 -15.09
C LYS A 121 1.54 1.30 -15.85
N ILE A 122 2.07 2.06 -16.82
CA ILE A 122 1.27 2.99 -17.63
C ILE A 122 0.23 2.25 -18.47
N LYS A 123 0.62 1.11 -19.06
CA LYS A 123 -0.32 0.25 -19.81
C LYS A 123 -1.44 -0.30 -18.91
N ALA A 124 -1.12 -0.75 -17.70
CA ALA A 124 -2.15 -1.20 -16.75
C ALA A 124 -3.10 -0.05 -16.39
N LEU A 125 -2.56 1.15 -16.12
CA LEU A 125 -3.36 2.32 -15.81
C LEU A 125 -4.33 2.71 -16.93
N SER A 126 -3.94 2.55 -18.21
CA SER A 126 -4.78 2.85 -19.37
C SER A 126 -6.06 2.02 -19.46
N LEU A 127 -6.12 0.91 -18.74
CA LEU A 127 -7.31 0.04 -18.68
C LEU A 127 -8.40 0.59 -17.75
N HIS A 128 -8.05 1.50 -16.84
CA HIS A 128 -8.97 2.14 -15.88
C HIS A 128 -9.64 3.39 -16.46
N LYS A 129 -10.36 3.25 -17.57
CA LYS A 129 -10.93 4.35 -18.35
C LYS A 129 -11.85 5.27 -17.55
N SER A 130 -12.62 4.73 -16.60
CA SER A 130 -13.52 5.51 -15.74
C SER A 130 -12.80 6.45 -14.78
N GLN A 131 -11.58 6.11 -14.38
CA GLN A 131 -10.77 6.86 -13.41
C GLN A 131 -9.66 7.69 -14.08
N VAL A 132 -9.35 7.38 -15.33
CA VAL A 132 -8.25 7.98 -16.09
C VAL A 132 -8.78 8.49 -17.43
N PRO A 133 -9.61 9.56 -17.41
CA PRO A 133 -10.18 10.12 -18.65
C PRO A 133 -9.11 10.76 -19.54
N ASP A 134 -8.03 11.28 -18.97
CA ASP A 134 -6.87 11.85 -19.66
C ASP A 134 -5.61 11.06 -19.28
N LEU A 135 -5.35 10.00 -20.03
CA LEU A 135 -4.18 9.14 -19.78
C LEU A 135 -2.87 9.90 -19.94
N GLN A 136 -2.77 10.82 -20.90
CA GLN A 136 -1.52 11.54 -21.16
C GLN A 136 -1.14 12.41 -19.96
N LYS A 137 -2.08 13.17 -19.44
CA LYS A 137 -1.85 14.02 -18.24
C LYS A 137 -1.51 13.21 -17.00
N VAL A 138 -2.21 12.08 -16.79
CA VAL A 138 -1.95 11.21 -15.63
C VAL A 138 -0.62 10.50 -15.77
N ALA A 139 -0.27 9.98 -16.95
CA ALA A 139 1.01 9.35 -17.22
C ALA A 139 2.18 10.32 -17.02
N GLN A 140 2.05 11.57 -17.49
CA GLN A 140 3.04 12.62 -17.26
C GLN A 140 3.28 12.84 -15.77
N ARG A 141 2.24 13.06 -14.98
CA ARG A 141 2.33 13.29 -13.52
C ARG A 141 2.96 12.12 -12.78
N ILE A 142 2.63 10.89 -13.18
CA ILE A 142 3.22 9.67 -12.59
C ILE A 142 4.69 9.56 -13.02
N GLY A 143 5.00 9.88 -14.29
CA GLY A 143 6.37 9.91 -14.82
C GLY A 143 7.24 10.90 -14.05
N ASP A 144 6.80 12.14 -13.90
CA ASP A 144 7.53 13.20 -13.19
C ASP A 144 7.88 12.77 -11.75
N ARG A 145 6.93 12.10 -11.07
CA ARG A 145 7.16 11.57 -9.72
C ARG A 145 8.16 10.41 -9.73
N ALA A 146 8.02 9.47 -10.67
CA ALA A 146 8.92 8.33 -10.78
C ALA A 146 10.35 8.78 -11.14
N GLU A 147 10.51 9.81 -11.98
CA GLU A 147 11.81 10.42 -12.29
C GLU A 147 12.40 11.13 -11.08
N ALA A 148 11.57 11.86 -10.28
CA ALA A 148 12.02 12.48 -9.06
C ALA A 148 12.57 11.45 -8.06
N ALA A 149 11.85 10.34 -7.85
CA ALA A 149 12.31 9.22 -7.04
C ALA A 149 13.56 8.55 -7.65
N GLY A 150 13.59 8.39 -8.98
CA GLY A 150 14.73 7.82 -9.71
C GLY A 150 16.01 8.61 -9.52
N ARG A 151 15.94 9.95 -9.53
CA ARG A 151 17.12 10.81 -9.22
C ARG A 151 17.68 10.54 -7.83
N LEU A 152 16.83 10.29 -6.83
CA LEU A 152 17.27 9.96 -5.47
C LEU A 152 17.81 8.53 -5.37
N ALA A 153 17.30 7.63 -6.18
CA ALA A 153 17.70 6.22 -6.22
C ALA A 153 18.89 5.91 -7.15
N GLY A 154 19.32 6.87 -8.01
CA GLY A 154 20.38 6.66 -9.01
C GLY A 154 19.93 5.85 -10.23
N CYS A 155 18.61 5.86 -10.57
CA CYS A 155 18.03 5.20 -11.74
C CYS A 155 17.09 6.12 -12.51
N ARG A 156 16.52 5.66 -13.64
CA ARG A 156 15.62 6.50 -14.44
C ARG A 156 14.26 6.68 -13.79
N TYR A 157 13.63 5.59 -13.38
CA TYR A 157 12.32 5.58 -12.71
C TYR A 157 12.38 4.77 -11.44
N ALA A 158 11.91 5.32 -10.32
CA ALA A 158 11.74 4.58 -9.08
C ALA A 158 10.37 4.82 -8.45
N GLU A 159 9.97 3.90 -7.60
CA GLU A 159 8.89 4.08 -6.63
C GLU A 159 9.47 4.28 -5.24
N ALA A 160 8.89 5.24 -4.50
CA ALA A 160 9.38 5.68 -3.21
C ALA A 160 8.48 5.19 -2.07
N PHE A 161 9.10 4.68 -1.02
CA PHE A 161 8.40 4.12 0.15
C PHE A 161 9.05 4.55 1.45
N VAL A 162 8.25 4.63 2.51
CA VAL A 162 8.77 4.57 3.87
C VAL A 162 8.78 3.10 4.28
N ARG A 163 9.96 2.54 4.48
CA ARG A 163 10.18 1.16 4.91
C ARG A 163 10.30 1.08 6.41
N LEU A 164 9.43 0.28 7.01
CA LEU A 164 9.41 0.00 8.44
C LEU A 164 9.81 -1.47 8.65
N HIS A 165 10.83 -1.70 9.48
CA HIS A 165 11.19 -3.02 9.97
C HIS A 165 10.44 -3.28 11.29
N LEU A 166 9.64 -4.34 11.32
CA LEU A 166 8.90 -4.69 12.52
C LEU A 166 9.79 -5.53 13.48
N PRO A 167 9.61 -5.38 14.80
CA PRO A 167 10.39 -6.16 15.77
C PRO A 167 10.09 -7.66 15.63
N GLU A 168 11.08 -8.50 15.91
CA GLU A 168 10.98 -9.97 15.93
C GLU A 168 10.02 -10.51 16.99
#